data_63ff86f172adfaf44569846c2fc86161
#
_entry.id   63ff86f172adfaf44569846c2fc86161
#
_cell.length_a   1.000
_cell.length_b   1.000
_cell.length_c   1.000
_cell.angle_alpha   90.00
_cell.angle_beta   90.00
_cell.angle_gamma   90.00
#
_symmetry.space_group_name_H-M   'P 1'
#
loop_
_entity.id
_entity.type
_entity.pdbx_description
1 polymer ?
#
loop_
_entity_poly.entity_id
_entity_poly.type
_entity_poly.pdbx_seq_one_letter_code
_entity_poly.pdbx_strand_id
1 'polypeptide(L)'
;MYTPPLFEPNILSTLLRNFSFYFRDGYWGYVFLVIMGLILFPFIWLRARPAAFSFPDRIYLFNSRSDKMPAVWAFLAFIILCAITYSQEMSLFANFDLMSIGTTVNFAEGKGTGISDIRFSPFGNVELNLFYAVSHNMYIVSGMVLGETALLLYLFYRLFDFIPVSRRLYALALAAFYPALVWINNPIFPERLMLIFICASLLMLKKYLAAPRTSLLILFCILMNLAIYTKETVILFYAGLLAVDVLYLVFRGTVKPASFLHPFKTAKELPLEFIMFQSMAVFAFIYLLFGLGIESNQYVSAHISDEAWKKYYLEIFVCFSALTALVSSKKATPLLLGLLGGSLVLLFFVVWKLGIHNENTASYYAIVSGLFSLFVFFYATEKKSVLTLFGFAFLAISAVQNISLYRKQNGDAYHDTARFLSRLTTAQKPLSVFVKDSLNGKYESYIIDCYRSAYKFYFPERNFVFKTNSAADRQNNILKFPLKYQERPQPGDIYVENKFYGTDVPENFKLLHENRIFRIFQIK
;
A
#
# COMPACT_ATOMS: atom_id res chain seq x y z
N MET A 1 16.45 15.99 -20.20
CA MET A 1 15.57 15.05 -19.51
C MET A 1 14.67 14.43 -20.55
N TYR A 2 14.65 13.12 -20.66
CA TYR A 2 13.77 12.43 -21.59
C TYR A 2 12.31 12.63 -21.18
N THR A 3 11.47 13.02 -22.12
CA THR A 3 10.02 13.14 -21.90
C THR A 3 9.39 11.96 -22.64
N PRO A 4 8.88 10.96 -21.92
CA PRO A 4 8.23 9.82 -22.55
C PRO A 4 7.01 10.26 -23.40
N PRO A 5 6.67 9.52 -24.46
CA PRO A 5 5.43 9.74 -25.18
C PRO A 5 4.22 9.58 -24.26
N LEU A 6 3.08 10.17 -24.61
CA LEU A 6 1.87 10.04 -23.80
C LEU A 6 1.42 8.58 -23.67
N PHE A 7 1.56 7.81 -24.75
CA PHE A 7 1.23 6.38 -24.75
C PHE A 7 2.31 5.58 -25.46
N GLU A 8 2.52 4.37 -25.00
CA GLU A 8 3.44 3.43 -25.64
C GLU A 8 2.88 2.97 -27.01
N PRO A 9 3.71 2.93 -28.06
CA PRO A 9 3.24 2.61 -29.42
C PRO A 9 2.71 1.17 -29.56
N ASN A 10 3.16 0.25 -28.72
CA ASN A 10 2.84 -1.17 -28.76
C ASN A 10 2.22 -1.66 -27.45
N ILE A 11 1.19 -1.00 -26.95
CA ILE A 11 0.56 -1.29 -25.64
C ILE A 11 0.21 -2.77 -25.49
N LEU A 12 -0.47 -3.37 -26.48
CA LEU A 12 -0.94 -4.76 -26.38
C LEU A 12 0.23 -5.75 -26.26
N SER A 13 1.25 -5.60 -27.11
CA SER A 13 2.43 -6.49 -27.07
C SER A 13 3.20 -6.33 -25.77
N THR A 14 3.30 -5.10 -25.24
CA THR A 14 3.94 -4.81 -23.95
C THR A 14 3.14 -5.38 -22.78
N LEU A 15 1.82 -5.25 -22.80
CA LEU A 15 0.93 -5.88 -21.81
C LEU A 15 1.08 -7.39 -21.79
N LEU A 16 1.03 -8.03 -22.96
CA LEU A 16 1.18 -9.47 -23.09
C LEU A 16 2.56 -9.94 -22.62
N ARG A 17 3.62 -9.22 -22.99
CA ARG A 17 4.98 -9.50 -22.52
C ARG A 17 5.09 -9.38 -21.01
N ASN A 18 4.61 -8.29 -20.43
CA ASN A 18 4.68 -8.04 -18.99
C ASN A 18 3.82 -9.04 -18.20
N PHE A 19 2.64 -9.39 -18.73
CA PHE A 19 1.80 -10.42 -18.13
C PHE A 19 2.44 -11.81 -18.23
N SER A 20 3.04 -12.16 -19.37
CA SER A 20 3.73 -13.44 -19.57
C SER A 20 4.92 -13.61 -18.63
N PHE A 21 5.51 -12.50 -18.16
CA PHE A 21 6.59 -12.52 -17.21
C PHE A 21 6.22 -13.26 -15.91
N TYR A 22 5.03 -13.04 -15.37
CA TYR A 22 4.57 -13.72 -14.15
C TYR A 22 4.44 -15.23 -14.33
N PHE A 23 4.32 -15.71 -15.55
CA PHE A 23 4.22 -17.13 -15.86
C PHE A 23 5.56 -17.71 -16.32
N ARG A 24 6.32 -17.00 -17.11
CA ARG A 24 7.54 -17.52 -17.73
C ARG A 24 8.77 -17.38 -16.84
N ASP A 25 9.02 -16.19 -16.33
CA ASP A 25 10.27 -15.88 -15.62
C ASP A 25 10.09 -15.91 -14.09
N GLY A 26 8.91 -15.54 -13.58
CA GLY A 26 8.63 -15.50 -12.15
C GLY A 26 7.98 -16.76 -11.59
N TYR A 27 7.45 -17.65 -12.44
CA TYR A 27 6.67 -18.85 -12.06
C TYR A 27 5.48 -18.61 -11.14
N TRP A 28 5.31 -17.38 -10.62
CA TRP A 28 4.31 -17.07 -9.61
C TRP A 28 2.89 -17.13 -10.12
N GLY A 29 2.69 -16.85 -11.41
CA GLY A 29 1.41 -17.05 -12.06
C GLY A 29 0.97 -18.52 -11.99
N TYR A 30 1.86 -19.46 -12.29
CA TYR A 30 1.57 -20.89 -12.17
C TYR A 30 1.39 -21.33 -10.73
N VAL A 31 2.26 -20.88 -9.82
CA VAL A 31 2.13 -21.16 -8.39
C VAL A 31 0.77 -20.69 -7.87
N PHE A 32 0.36 -19.47 -8.25
CA PHE A 32 -0.97 -18.95 -7.86
C PHE A 32 -2.11 -19.77 -8.45
N LEU A 33 -2.04 -20.18 -9.71
CA LEU A 33 -3.06 -21.04 -10.32
C LEU A 33 -3.15 -22.39 -9.63
N VAL A 34 -2.01 -23.01 -9.27
CA VAL A 34 -1.99 -24.27 -8.51
C VAL A 34 -2.62 -24.08 -7.13
N ILE A 35 -2.25 -22.99 -6.43
CA ILE A 35 -2.84 -22.64 -5.13
C ILE A 35 -4.35 -22.48 -5.25
N MET A 36 -4.79 -21.70 -6.24
CA MET A 36 -6.23 -21.51 -6.48
C MET A 36 -6.93 -22.83 -6.82
N GLY A 37 -6.31 -23.67 -7.62
CA GLY A 37 -6.81 -25.02 -7.92
C GLY A 37 -6.98 -25.85 -6.65
N LEU A 38 -5.97 -25.88 -5.79
CA LEU A 38 -6.02 -26.61 -4.51
C LEU A 38 -7.08 -26.06 -3.55
N ILE A 39 -7.22 -24.75 -3.48
CA ILE A 39 -8.22 -24.11 -2.61
C ILE A 39 -9.63 -24.30 -3.18
N LEU A 40 -9.80 -24.18 -4.50
CA LEU A 40 -11.11 -24.23 -5.15
C LEU A 40 -11.59 -25.67 -5.45
N PHE A 41 -10.68 -26.64 -5.51
CA PHE A 41 -11.05 -28.04 -5.77
C PHE A 41 -12.12 -28.61 -4.83
N PRO A 42 -12.08 -28.37 -3.51
CA PRO A 42 -13.12 -28.81 -2.60
C PRO A 42 -14.51 -28.25 -2.92
N PHE A 43 -14.57 -27.07 -3.60
CA PHE A 43 -15.86 -26.43 -3.95
C PHE A 43 -16.67 -27.15 -4.99
N ILE A 44 -16.06 -27.97 -5.81
CA ILE A 44 -16.78 -28.85 -6.74
C ILE A 44 -17.78 -29.71 -5.95
N TRP A 45 -17.47 -30.04 -4.70
CA TRP A 45 -18.25 -30.90 -3.82
C TRP A 45 -19.07 -30.11 -2.78
N LEU A 46 -18.81 -28.79 -2.61
CA LEU A 46 -19.52 -27.99 -1.62
C LEU A 46 -20.71 -27.27 -2.26
N ARG A 47 -21.89 -27.48 -1.70
CA ARG A 47 -23.08 -26.69 -2.05
C ARG A 47 -23.07 -25.39 -1.25
N ALA A 48 -23.40 -24.29 -1.91
CA ALA A 48 -23.59 -23.01 -1.23
C ALA A 48 -24.65 -23.17 -0.13
N ARG A 49 -24.35 -22.69 1.08
CA ARG A 49 -25.29 -22.73 2.23
C ARG A 49 -25.42 -21.32 2.80
N PRO A 50 -26.58 -21.02 3.41
CA PRO A 50 -26.72 -19.76 4.14
C PRO A 50 -25.63 -19.65 5.19
N ALA A 51 -24.96 -18.51 5.24
CA ALA A 51 -23.98 -18.20 6.27
C ALA A 51 -24.66 -17.51 7.46
N ALA A 52 -24.06 -17.61 8.63
CA ALA A 52 -24.56 -16.95 9.84
C ALA A 52 -24.37 -15.43 9.83
N PHE A 53 -23.46 -14.93 9.01
CA PHE A 53 -23.31 -13.51 8.78
C PHE A 53 -24.54 -12.91 8.14
N SER A 54 -25.01 -11.77 8.63
CA SER A 54 -26.02 -10.96 7.97
C SER A 54 -25.52 -9.53 7.82
N PHE A 55 -25.68 -8.98 6.62
CA PHE A 55 -25.57 -7.55 6.43
C PHE A 55 -26.82 -6.85 6.99
N PRO A 56 -26.71 -5.61 7.45
CA PRO A 56 -27.89 -4.83 7.81
C PRO A 56 -28.85 -4.73 6.60
N ASP A 57 -30.12 -5.11 6.80
CA ASP A 57 -31.14 -5.19 5.73
C ASP A 57 -31.60 -3.83 5.17
N ARG A 58 -30.99 -2.75 5.60
CA ARG A 58 -31.42 -1.39 5.21
C ARG A 58 -30.65 -0.90 4.00
N ILE A 59 -31.28 -0.95 2.84
CA ILE A 59 -30.82 -0.24 1.64
C ILE A 59 -31.43 1.15 1.65
N TYR A 60 -30.58 2.17 1.77
CA TYR A 60 -31.01 3.56 1.62
C TYR A 60 -30.92 3.96 0.16
N LEU A 61 -32.08 4.17 -0.46
CA LEU A 61 -32.17 4.73 -1.80
C LEU A 61 -31.80 6.23 -1.81
N PHE A 62 -31.32 6.69 -2.95
CA PHE A 62 -31.04 8.10 -3.19
C PHE A 62 -32.35 8.87 -3.12
N ASN A 63 -32.67 9.47 -1.99
CA ASN A 63 -33.89 10.23 -1.83
C ASN A 63 -33.58 11.60 -1.25
N SER A 64 -33.95 12.60 -2.01
CA SER A 64 -34.21 13.98 -1.69
C SER A 64 -33.18 15.07 -1.99
N ARG A 65 -33.72 16.22 -2.28
CA ARG A 65 -32.98 17.48 -2.52
C ARG A 65 -32.09 17.93 -1.34
N SER A 66 -32.30 17.39 -0.15
CA SER A 66 -31.53 17.72 1.07
C SER A 66 -30.11 17.12 1.09
N ASP A 67 -29.82 16.10 0.24
CA ASP A 67 -28.55 15.36 0.27
C ASP A 67 -27.50 15.90 -0.72
N LYS A 68 -27.72 17.07 -1.35
CA LYS A 68 -26.78 17.66 -2.31
C LYS A 68 -25.47 18.13 -1.66
N MET A 69 -25.54 18.70 -0.46
CA MET A 69 -24.37 19.27 0.20
C MET A 69 -23.27 18.23 0.50
N PRO A 70 -23.58 17.04 1.07
CA PRO A 70 -22.56 16.00 1.24
C PRO A 70 -21.94 15.53 -0.07
N ALA A 71 -22.71 15.48 -1.17
CA ALA A 71 -22.18 15.12 -2.48
C ALA A 71 -21.20 16.17 -3.01
N VAL A 72 -21.50 17.46 -2.84
CA VAL A 72 -20.58 18.56 -3.19
C VAL A 72 -19.29 18.46 -2.39
N TRP A 73 -19.37 18.22 -1.09
CA TRP A 73 -18.18 18.06 -0.25
C TRP A 73 -17.34 16.85 -0.65
N ALA A 74 -17.96 15.70 -0.94
CA ALA A 74 -17.24 14.51 -1.40
C ALA A 74 -16.55 14.77 -2.75
N PHE A 75 -17.21 15.47 -3.66
CA PHE A 75 -16.63 15.85 -4.94
C PHE A 75 -15.48 16.84 -4.78
N LEU A 76 -15.65 17.90 -3.97
CA LEU A 76 -14.57 18.86 -3.68
C LEU A 76 -13.37 18.20 -3.01
N ALA A 77 -13.60 17.30 -2.05
CA ALA A 77 -12.54 16.52 -1.42
C ALA A 77 -11.78 15.67 -2.44
N PHE A 78 -12.48 15.04 -3.38
CA PHE A 78 -11.84 14.29 -4.45
C PHE A 78 -11.04 15.18 -5.41
N ILE A 79 -11.57 16.37 -5.78
CA ILE A 79 -10.84 17.35 -6.59
C ILE A 79 -9.56 17.82 -5.87
N ILE A 80 -9.64 18.09 -4.56
CA ILE A 80 -8.47 18.47 -3.76
C ILE A 80 -7.45 17.31 -3.74
N LEU A 81 -7.90 16.07 -3.57
CA LEU A 81 -7.03 14.90 -3.65
C LEU A 81 -6.34 14.80 -5.02
N CYS A 82 -7.08 15.03 -6.12
CA CYS A 82 -6.51 15.09 -7.47
C CYS A 82 -5.45 16.20 -7.57
N ALA A 83 -5.76 17.41 -7.09
CA ALA A 83 -4.83 18.53 -7.11
C ALA A 83 -3.55 18.22 -6.30
N ILE A 84 -3.70 17.65 -5.10
CA ILE A 84 -2.55 17.22 -4.29
C ILE A 84 -1.75 16.16 -5.04
N THR A 85 -2.40 15.15 -5.61
CA THR A 85 -1.73 14.07 -6.35
C THR A 85 -0.91 14.63 -7.51
N TYR A 86 -1.46 15.54 -8.32
CA TYR A 86 -0.72 16.15 -9.42
C TYR A 86 0.33 17.19 -8.97
N SER A 87 0.12 17.88 -7.85
CA SER A 87 1.09 18.87 -7.33
C SER A 87 2.32 18.23 -6.70
N GLN A 88 2.24 16.96 -6.33
CA GLN A 88 3.34 16.21 -5.76
C GLN A 88 4.44 15.88 -6.76
N GLU A 89 4.48 16.57 -7.89
CA GLU A 89 5.38 16.25 -8.99
C GLU A 89 5.55 14.75 -9.15
N MET A 90 4.68 14.18 -9.92
CA MET A 90 4.58 12.75 -10.17
C MET A 90 5.80 12.25 -10.92
N SER A 91 6.96 12.44 -10.35
CA SER A 91 8.20 11.94 -10.88
C SER A 91 8.67 10.75 -10.07
N LEU A 92 9.40 9.88 -10.70
CA LEU A 92 10.12 8.79 -10.04
C LEU A 92 11.11 9.29 -8.99
N PHE A 93 11.43 10.59 -8.98
CA PHE A 93 12.27 11.24 -7.98
C PHE A 93 11.45 11.88 -6.84
N ALA A 94 10.12 11.93 -6.94
CA ALA A 94 9.29 12.66 -6.00
C ALA A 94 9.21 12.01 -4.63
N ASN A 95 9.72 10.79 -4.48
CA ASN A 95 9.47 10.09 -3.24
C ASN A 95 10.66 9.51 -2.56
N PHE A 96 10.46 9.53 -1.30
CA PHE A 96 11.14 8.88 -0.23
C PHE A 96 11.47 7.42 -0.49
N ASP A 97 10.68 6.81 -1.34
CA ASP A 97 10.88 5.44 -1.74
C ASP A 97 11.53 5.38 -3.13
N LEU A 98 12.77 5.86 -3.21
CA LEU A 98 13.67 5.52 -4.32
C LEU A 98 13.69 4.01 -4.60
N MET A 99 13.26 3.18 -3.63
CA MET A 99 13.03 1.75 -3.75
C MET A 99 12.18 1.38 -4.93
N SER A 100 11.21 2.15 -5.17
CA SER A 100 10.26 1.88 -6.23
C SER A 100 10.76 2.31 -7.58
N ILE A 101 11.76 3.18 -7.65
CA ILE A 101 12.31 3.60 -8.94
C ILE A 101 13.02 2.41 -9.60
N GLY A 102 13.82 1.66 -8.85
CA GLY A 102 14.47 0.45 -9.38
C GLY A 102 13.44 -0.58 -9.84
N THR A 103 12.42 -0.82 -9.02
CA THR A 103 11.31 -1.71 -9.36
C THR A 103 10.53 -1.20 -10.58
N THR A 104 10.25 0.09 -10.63
CA THR A 104 9.51 0.75 -11.70
C THR A 104 10.26 0.67 -13.03
N VAL A 105 11.56 0.96 -13.04
CA VAL A 105 12.39 0.86 -14.25
C VAL A 105 12.55 -0.60 -14.67
N ASN A 106 12.70 -1.52 -13.73
CA ASN A 106 12.71 -2.95 -14.02
C ASN A 106 11.39 -3.42 -14.65
N PHE A 107 10.25 -2.91 -14.19
CA PHE A 107 8.97 -3.18 -14.83
C PHE A 107 8.86 -2.58 -16.23
N ALA A 108 9.31 -1.35 -16.43
CA ALA A 108 9.38 -0.73 -17.74
C ALA A 108 10.27 -1.53 -18.72
N GLU A 109 11.34 -2.16 -18.22
CA GLU A 109 12.21 -3.05 -18.98
C GLU A 109 11.66 -4.49 -19.09
N GLY A 110 10.51 -4.79 -18.49
CA GLY A 110 9.90 -6.13 -18.49
C GLY A 110 10.62 -7.14 -17.57
N LYS A 111 11.35 -6.66 -16.56
CA LYS A 111 12.15 -7.49 -15.63
C LYS A 111 11.58 -7.50 -14.20
N GLY A 112 10.42 -6.89 -13.97
CA GLY A 112 9.90 -6.72 -12.62
C GLY A 112 9.21 -7.96 -12.06
N THR A 113 9.51 -8.32 -10.83
CA THR A 113 8.68 -9.22 -10.01
C THR A 113 8.21 -8.47 -8.77
N GLY A 114 7.03 -8.79 -8.28
CA GLY A 114 6.61 -8.39 -6.96
C GLY A 114 7.36 -9.13 -5.84
N ILE A 115 8.32 -9.98 -6.20
CA ILE A 115 9.24 -10.65 -5.28
C ILE A 115 10.59 -9.98 -5.45
N SER A 116 10.90 -9.11 -4.52
CA SER A 116 12.25 -8.63 -4.34
C SER A 116 12.94 -9.50 -3.28
N ASP A 117 14.26 -9.44 -3.21
CA ASP A 117 15.05 -10.03 -2.12
C ASP A 117 14.59 -9.51 -0.73
N ILE A 118 13.60 -8.67 -0.68
CA ILE A 118 13.15 -7.86 0.44
C ILE A 118 11.73 -8.19 0.89
N ARG A 119 10.83 -8.65 -0.01
CA ARG A 119 9.41 -8.85 0.30
C ARG A 119 8.81 -10.03 -0.44
N PHE A 120 7.90 -10.71 0.25
CA PHE A 120 7.04 -11.73 -0.32
C PHE A 120 5.67 -11.14 -0.64
N SER A 121 5.56 -10.46 -1.77
CA SER A 121 4.31 -9.93 -2.31
C SER A 121 4.22 -10.20 -3.82
N PRO A 122 3.90 -11.44 -4.22
CA PRO A 122 3.99 -11.89 -5.62
C PRO A 122 3.23 -11.01 -6.62
N PHE A 123 2.12 -10.41 -6.19
CA PHE A 123 1.31 -9.50 -7.00
C PHE A 123 1.44 -8.03 -6.57
N GLY A 124 2.36 -7.73 -5.64
CA GLY A 124 2.70 -6.34 -5.35
C GLY A 124 3.22 -5.64 -6.60
N ASN A 125 2.71 -4.44 -6.87
CA ASN A 125 3.05 -3.60 -8.02
C ASN A 125 2.65 -4.15 -9.41
N VAL A 126 1.77 -5.16 -9.50
CA VAL A 126 1.29 -5.67 -10.80
C VAL A 126 0.56 -4.57 -11.59
N GLU A 127 -0.18 -3.70 -10.91
CA GLU A 127 -0.85 -2.54 -11.52
C GLU A 127 0.16 -1.56 -12.10
N LEU A 128 1.26 -1.32 -11.42
CA LEU A 128 2.31 -0.45 -11.91
C LEU A 128 2.91 -0.99 -13.21
N ASN A 129 3.17 -2.30 -13.26
CA ASN A 129 3.62 -2.97 -14.48
C ASN A 129 2.62 -2.77 -15.65
N LEU A 130 1.32 -2.91 -15.36
CA LEU A 130 0.27 -2.67 -16.35
C LEU A 130 0.22 -1.19 -16.79
N PHE A 131 0.33 -0.24 -15.85
CA PHE A 131 0.34 1.19 -16.17
C PHE A 131 1.53 1.57 -17.05
N TYR A 132 2.71 1.05 -16.73
CA TYR A 132 3.91 1.28 -17.54
C TYR A 132 3.83 0.67 -18.94
N ALA A 133 3.09 -0.43 -19.10
CA ALA A 133 2.82 -0.96 -20.43
C ALA A 133 1.95 -0.04 -21.28
N VAL A 134 1.12 0.78 -20.64
CA VAL A 134 0.28 1.77 -21.32
C VAL A 134 1.04 3.07 -21.56
N SER A 135 1.78 3.56 -20.57
CA SER A 135 2.52 4.81 -20.65
C SER A 135 3.67 4.89 -19.65
N HIS A 136 4.81 5.40 -20.10
CA HIS A 136 5.90 5.84 -19.22
C HIS A 136 5.75 7.31 -18.79
N ASN A 137 4.72 8.00 -19.30
CA ASN A 137 4.44 9.38 -18.91
C ASN A 137 3.75 9.42 -17.55
N MET A 138 4.40 10.06 -16.57
CA MET A 138 3.95 10.05 -15.18
C MET A 138 2.60 10.75 -14.97
N TYR A 139 2.23 11.71 -15.82
CA TYR A 139 0.91 12.33 -15.74
C TYR A 139 -0.20 11.33 -16.11
N ILE A 140 0.05 10.47 -17.10
CA ILE A 140 -0.89 9.41 -17.50
C ILE A 140 -0.96 8.33 -16.39
N VAL A 141 0.19 7.89 -15.89
CA VAL A 141 0.25 6.91 -14.79
C VAL A 141 -0.52 7.43 -13.57
N SER A 142 -0.36 8.71 -13.24
CA SER A 142 -1.09 9.34 -12.13
C SER A 142 -2.59 9.43 -12.38
N GLY A 143 -2.97 9.69 -13.62
CA GLY A 143 -4.39 9.64 -14.02
C GLY A 143 -4.99 8.24 -13.79
N MET A 144 -4.24 7.17 -14.11
CA MET A 144 -4.68 5.79 -13.85
C MET A 144 -4.78 5.51 -12.35
N VAL A 145 -3.80 5.95 -11.55
CA VAL A 145 -3.81 5.86 -10.09
C VAL A 145 -5.04 6.56 -9.50
N LEU A 146 -5.37 7.75 -9.99
CA LEU A 146 -6.59 8.45 -9.56
C LEU A 146 -7.86 7.71 -9.99
N GLY A 147 -7.84 7.06 -11.17
CA GLY A 147 -8.91 6.17 -11.60
C GLY A 147 -9.11 4.99 -10.65
N GLU A 148 -8.03 4.36 -10.19
CA GLU A 148 -8.10 3.30 -9.16
C GLU A 148 -8.62 3.84 -7.83
N THR A 149 -8.20 5.03 -7.42
CA THR A 149 -8.70 5.66 -6.19
C THR A 149 -10.19 5.99 -6.29
N ALA A 150 -10.65 6.49 -7.44
CA ALA A 150 -12.08 6.71 -7.69
C ALA A 150 -12.87 5.39 -7.64
N LEU A 151 -12.33 4.32 -8.24
CA LEU A 151 -12.90 2.97 -8.16
C LEU A 151 -12.96 2.49 -6.69
N LEU A 152 -11.89 2.66 -5.93
CA LEU A 152 -11.85 2.29 -4.51
C LEU A 152 -12.93 3.03 -3.71
N LEU A 153 -13.05 4.35 -3.86
CA LEU A 153 -14.09 5.14 -3.19
C LEU A 153 -15.50 4.70 -3.61
N TYR A 154 -15.70 4.37 -4.90
CA TYR A 154 -16.95 3.80 -5.39
C TYR A 154 -17.27 2.43 -4.78
N LEU A 155 -16.26 1.56 -4.63
CA LEU A 155 -16.43 0.26 -3.98
C LEU A 155 -16.82 0.41 -2.50
N PHE A 156 -16.21 1.35 -1.77
CA PHE A 156 -16.65 1.71 -0.42
C PHE A 156 -18.09 2.23 -0.41
N TYR A 157 -18.45 3.10 -1.34
CA TYR A 157 -19.81 3.58 -1.48
C TYR A 157 -20.83 2.45 -1.68
N ARG A 158 -20.49 1.43 -2.45
CA ARG A 158 -21.35 0.25 -2.70
C ARG A 158 -21.34 -0.75 -1.55
N LEU A 159 -20.20 -0.94 -0.92
CA LEU A 159 -20.06 -1.88 0.21
C LEU A 159 -20.93 -1.45 1.40
N PHE A 160 -20.91 -0.16 1.70
CA PHE A 160 -21.63 0.43 2.83
C PHE A 160 -22.97 1.08 2.43
N ASP A 161 -23.68 0.50 1.44
CA ASP A 161 -24.97 1.03 0.95
C ASP A 161 -26.10 1.03 2.00
N PHE A 162 -25.93 0.29 3.10
CA PHE A 162 -26.81 0.31 4.27
C PHE A 162 -26.62 1.54 5.18
N ILE A 163 -25.63 2.40 4.91
CA ILE A 163 -25.47 3.70 5.54
C ILE A 163 -26.30 4.74 4.75
N PRO A 164 -27.04 5.66 5.40
CA PRO A 164 -27.71 6.76 4.70
C PRO A 164 -26.76 7.54 3.78
N VAL A 165 -27.22 7.89 2.59
CA VAL A 165 -26.40 8.49 1.53
C VAL A 165 -25.60 9.69 2.01
N SER A 166 -26.23 10.61 2.76
CA SER A 166 -25.58 11.81 3.28
C SER A 166 -24.38 11.48 4.19
N ARG A 167 -24.57 10.54 5.12
CA ARG A 167 -23.50 10.09 6.02
C ARG A 167 -22.40 9.35 5.27
N ARG A 168 -22.77 8.53 4.28
CA ARG A 168 -21.83 7.79 3.43
C ARG A 168 -20.95 8.72 2.59
N LEU A 169 -21.55 9.75 1.98
CA LEU A 169 -20.81 10.77 1.22
C LEU A 169 -19.90 11.62 2.13
N TYR A 170 -20.34 11.88 3.36
CA TYR A 170 -19.50 12.56 4.33
C TYR A 170 -18.29 11.69 4.74
N ALA A 171 -18.50 10.39 5.00
CA ALA A 171 -17.39 9.45 5.24
C ALA A 171 -16.41 9.38 4.06
N LEU A 172 -16.91 9.40 2.81
CA LEU A 172 -16.07 9.45 1.60
C LEU A 172 -15.28 10.76 1.50
N ALA A 173 -15.89 11.90 1.85
CA ALA A 173 -15.19 13.17 1.89
C ALA A 173 -14.02 13.13 2.89
N LEU A 174 -14.25 12.61 4.09
CA LEU A 174 -13.18 12.44 5.08
C LEU A 174 -12.13 11.44 4.61
N ALA A 175 -12.55 10.32 3.99
CA ALA A 175 -11.62 9.33 3.44
C ALA A 175 -10.68 9.94 2.39
N ALA A 176 -11.16 10.85 1.54
CA ALA A 176 -10.33 11.54 0.55
C ALA A 176 -9.25 12.45 1.19
N PHE A 177 -9.47 12.95 2.41
CA PHE A 177 -8.47 13.69 3.18
C PHE A 177 -7.61 12.81 4.10
N TYR A 178 -7.86 11.52 4.12
CA TYR A 178 -7.13 10.60 4.97
C TYR A 178 -5.66 10.52 4.53
N PRO A 179 -4.69 10.85 5.41
CA PRO A 179 -3.28 10.96 5.02
C PRO A 179 -2.71 9.71 4.38
N ALA A 180 -3.10 8.53 4.87
CA ALA A 180 -2.67 7.27 4.27
C ALA A 180 -3.21 7.10 2.84
N LEU A 181 -4.45 7.53 2.54
CA LEU A 181 -5.00 7.50 1.19
C LEU A 181 -4.29 8.51 0.27
N VAL A 182 -4.00 9.72 0.77
CA VAL A 182 -3.20 10.71 0.04
C VAL A 182 -1.83 10.13 -0.31
N TRP A 183 -1.20 9.44 0.63
CA TRP A 183 0.12 8.85 0.43
C TRP A 183 0.14 7.73 -0.60
N ILE A 184 -0.82 6.81 -0.55
CA ILE A 184 -0.88 5.69 -1.50
C ILE A 184 -1.32 6.09 -2.92
N ASN A 185 -1.69 7.35 -3.15
CA ASN A 185 -1.89 7.87 -4.52
C ASN A 185 -0.58 8.07 -5.28
N ASN A 186 0.56 7.80 -4.67
CA ASN A 186 1.77 7.61 -5.44
C ASN A 186 1.73 6.26 -6.16
N PRO A 187 2.16 6.19 -7.44
CA PRO A 187 2.06 4.99 -8.28
C PRO A 187 2.66 3.71 -7.71
N ILE A 188 3.66 3.86 -6.85
CA ILE A 188 4.48 2.77 -6.32
C ILE A 188 3.84 1.96 -5.19
N PHE A 189 2.69 2.39 -4.67
CA PHE A 189 2.05 1.73 -3.54
C PHE A 189 1.01 0.71 -3.98
N PRO A 190 1.23 -0.60 -3.74
CA PRO A 190 0.28 -1.66 -4.09
C PRO A 190 -0.95 -1.67 -3.18
N GLU A 191 -0.97 -0.84 -2.13
CA GLU A 191 -2.05 -0.79 -1.15
C GLU A 191 -3.38 -0.35 -1.75
N ARG A 192 -3.39 0.40 -2.86
CA ARG A 192 -4.64 0.72 -3.59
C ARG A 192 -5.27 -0.53 -4.19
N LEU A 193 -4.49 -1.30 -4.96
CA LEU A 193 -4.96 -2.53 -5.56
C LEU A 193 -5.40 -3.54 -4.50
N MET A 194 -4.62 -3.67 -3.43
CA MET A 194 -4.97 -4.47 -2.26
C MET A 194 -6.33 -4.07 -1.69
N LEU A 195 -6.59 -2.77 -1.46
CA LEU A 195 -7.87 -2.27 -0.96
C LEU A 195 -9.02 -2.52 -1.94
N ILE A 196 -8.78 -2.38 -3.25
CA ILE A 196 -9.76 -2.70 -4.29
C ILE A 196 -10.17 -4.18 -4.19
N PHE A 197 -9.20 -5.08 -4.05
CA PHE A 197 -9.48 -6.51 -3.90
C PHE A 197 -10.20 -6.82 -2.58
N ILE A 198 -9.84 -6.18 -1.47
CA ILE A 198 -10.56 -6.33 -0.20
C ILE A 198 -12.01 -5.88 -0.37
N CYS A 199 -12.25 -4.67 -0.87
CA CYS A 199 -13.62 -4.15 -1.05
C CYS A 199 -14.43 -5.01 -2.02
N ALA A 200 -13.83 -5.44 -3.12
CA ALA A 200 -14.49 -6.31 -4.09
C ALA A 200 -14.81 -7.69 -3.49
N SER A 201 -13.89 -8.30 -2.71
CA SER A 201 -14.16 -9.55 -2.02
C SER A 201 -15.32 -9.42 -1.03
N LEU A 202 -15.32 -8.36 -0.22
CA LEU A 202 -16.41 -8.10 0.73
C LEU A 202 -17.74 -7.79 0.04
N LEU A 203 -17.74 -7.20 -1.16
CA LEU A 203 -18.94 -7.06 -1.97
C LEU A 203 -19.46 -8.42 -2.49
N MET A 204 -18.56 -9.33 -2.84
CA MET A 204 -18.96 -10.70 -3.21
C MET A 204 -19.48 -11.47 -1.98
N LEU A 205 -18.82 -11.30 -0.84
CA LEU A 205 -19.32 -11.82 0.44
C LEU A 205 -20.73 -11.30 0.73
N LYS A 206 -20.95 -9.99 0.62
CA LYS A 206 -22.27 -9.37 0.81
C LYS A 206 -23.34 -9.98 -0.09
N LYS A 207 -23.03 -10.15 -1.39
CA LYS A 207 -23.95 -10.79 -2.33
C LYS A 207 -24.18 -12.27 -1.99
N TYR A 208 -23.14 -12.98 -1.56
CA TYR A 208 -23.25 -14.38 -1.13
C TYR A 208 -24.16 -14.51 0.08
N LEU A 209 -24.01 -13.65 1.08
CA LEU A 209 -24.84 -13.64 2.29
C LEU A 209 -26.32 -13.35 2.00
N ALA A 210 -26.58 -12.48 1.00
CA ALA A 210 -27.95 -12.17 0.56
C ALA A 210 -28.59 -13.29 -0.29
N ALA A 211 -27.79 -13.94 -1.14
CA ALA A 211 -28.24 -15.00 -2.03
C ALA A 211 -27.11 -16.03 -2.22
N PRO A 212 -27.04 -17.08 -1.40
CA PRO A 212 -25.96 -18.05 -1.41
C PRO A 212 -25.81 -18.75 -2.77
N ARG A 213 -24.71 -18.44 -3.47
CA ARG A 213 -24.33 -19.08 -4.75
C ARG A 213 -22.86 -19.45 -4.70
N THR A 214 -22.54 -20.68 -5.12
CA THR A 214 -21.16 -21.17 -5.14
C THR A 214 -20.23 -20.27 -5.95
N SER A 215 -20.69 -19.69 -7.07
CA SER A 215 -19.90 -18.76 -7.89
C SER A 215 -19.48 -17.49 -7.14
N LEU A 216 -20.35 -16.95 -6.27
CA LEU A 216 -20.01 -15.78 -5.45
C LEU A 216 -18.97 -16.11 -4.39
N LEU A 217 -19.04 -17.31 -3.82
CA LEU A 217 -18.07 -17.79 -2.84
C LEU A 217 -16.71 -18.06 -3.49
N ILE A 218 -16.68 -18.62 -4.71
CA ILE A 218 -15.46 -18.78 -5.51
C ILE A 218 -14.84 -17.42 -5.81
N LEU A 219 -15.64 -16.45 -6.27
CA LEU A 219 -15.16 -15.12 -6.59
C LEU A 219 -14.65 -14.36 -5.35
N PHE A 220 -15.35 -14.51 -4.21
CA PHE A 220 -14.87 -14.02 -2.91
C PHE A 220 -13.49 -14.60 -2.60
N CYS A 221 -13.32 -15.92 -2.72
CA CYS A 221 -12.08 -16.62 -2.45
C CYS A 221 -10.92 -16.12 -3.35
N ILE A 222 -11.15 -15.98 -4.65
CA ILE A 222 -10.14 -15.48 -5.59
C ILE A 222 -9.71 -14.06 -5.21
N LEU A 223 -10.67 -13.15 -4.99
CA LEU A 223 -10.38 -11.75 -4.66
C LEU A 223 -9.69 -11.60 -3.30
N MET A 224 -10.08 -12.42 -2.30
CA MET A 224 -9.42 -12.45 -1.00
C MET A 224 -7.96 -12.89 -1.13
N ASN A 225 -7.69 -13.94 -1.90
CA ASN A 225 -6.32 -14.40 -2.14
C ASN A 225 -5.52 -13.39 -2.94
N LEU A 226 -6.08 -12.75 -3.96
CA LEU A 226 -5.41 -11.66 -4.67
C LEU A 226 -5.01 -10.54 -3.70
N ALA A 227 -5.88 -10.15 -2.75
CA ALA A 227 -5.54 -9.15 -1.75
C ALA A 227 -4.37 -9.60 -0.86
N ILE A 228 -4.39 -10.84 -0.35
CA ILE A 228 -3.36 -11.41 0.54
C ILE A 228 -2.01 -11.52 -0.20
N TYR A 229 -2.00 -11.95 -1.46
CA TYR A 229 -0.79 -12.08 -2.25
C TYR A 229 -0.30 -10.73 -2.85
N THR A 230 -1.12 -9.69 -2.82
CA THR A 230 -0.68 -8.32 -3.10
C THR A 230 0.04 -7.70 -1.91
N LYS A 231 -0.43 -7.99 -0.68
CA LYS A 231 0.18 -7.50 0.56
C LYS A 231 -0.06 -8.48 1.71
N GLU A 232 1.01 -9.07 2.22
CA GLU A 232 0.98 -10.13 3.24
C GLU A 232 0.24 -9.74 4.53
N THR A 233 0.32 -8.47 4.93
CA THR A 233 -0.32 -7.98 6.17
C THR A 233 -1.83 -8.10 6.17
N VAL A 234 -2.47 -8.18 5.00
CA VAL A 234 -3.93 -8.29 4.85
C VAL A 234 -4.49 -9.58 5.45
N ILE A 235 -3.67 -10.63 5.55
CA ILE A 235 -4.08 -11.88 6.20
C ILE A 235 -4.60 -11.62 7.62
N LEU A 236 -4.03 -10.65 8.34
CA LEU A 236 -4.44 -10.29 9.70
C LEU A 236 -5.85 -9.69 9.75
N PHE A 237 -6.21 -8.90 8.75
CA PHE A 237 -7.56 -8.36 8.62
C PHE A 237 -8.60 -9.48 8.43
N TYR A 238 -8.34 -10.41 7.52
CA TYR A 238 -9.23 -11.55 7.30
C TYR A 238 -9.22 -12.53 8.47
N ALA A 239 -8.10 -12.72 9.15
CA ALA A 239 -8.03 -13.53 10.36
C ALA A 239 -8.89 -12.96 11.49
N GLY A 240 -8.83 -11.64 11.70
CA GLY A 240 -9.70 -10.98 12.66
C GLY A 240 -11.18 -11.06 12.30
N LEU A 241 -11.52 -10.91 11.00
CA LEU A 241 -12.87 -11.09 10.49
C LEU A 241 -13.38 -12.52 10.76
N LEU A 242 -12.59 -13.53 10.42
CA LEU A 242 -12.91 -14.94 10.66
C LEU A 242 -13.05 -15.26 12.15
N ALA A 243 -12.11 -14.77 12.97
CA ALA A 243 -12.14 -15.02 14.41
C ALA A 243 -13.43 -14.51 15.06
N VAL A 244 -13.87 -13.30 14.70
CA VAL A 244 -15.12 -12.73 15.22
C VAL A 244 -16.33 -13.54 14.77
N ASP A 245 -16.32 -14.00 13.51
CA ASP A 245 -17.42 -14.83 12.99
C ASP A 245 -17.51 -16.17 13.71
N VAL A 246 -16.40 -16.87 13.82
CA VAL A 246 -16.33 -18.15 14.53
C VAL A 246 -16.74 -17.99 15.99
N LEU A 247 -16.27 -16.96 16.70
CA LEU A 247 -16.68 -16.66 18.06
C LEU A 247 -18.19 -16.43 18.15
N TYR A 248 -18.77 -15.66 17.23
CA TYR A 248 -20.20 -15.42 17.21
C TYR A 248 -20.99 -16.72 17.01
N LEU A 249 -20.57 -17.60 16.10
CA LEU A 249 -21.21 -18.90 15.86
C LEU A 249 -21.14 -19.81 17.09
N VAL A 250 -20.00 -19.81 17.79
CA VAL A 250 -19.81 -20.57 19.03
C VAL A 250 -20.69 -20.01 20.16
N PHE A 251 -20.70 -18.70 20.36
CA PHE A 251 -21.53 -18.06 21.40
C PHE A 251 -23.03 -18.23 21.16
N ARG A 252 -23.46 -18.29 19.91
CA ARG A 252 -24.84 -18.60 19.55
C ARG A 252 -25.20 -20.09 19.70
N GLY A 253 -24.23 -20.93 20.01
CA GLY A 253 -24.43 -22.39 20.06
C GLY A 253 -24.70 -23.04 18.70
N THR A 254 -24.52 -22.28 17.61
CA THR A 254 -24.73 -22.80 16.23
C THR A 254 -23.68 -23.85 15.89
N VAL A 255 -22.48 -23.70 16.42
CA VAL A 255 -21.32 -24.58 16.21
C VAL A 255 -20.70 -24.93 17.55
N LYS A 256 -20.46 -26.23 17.76
CA LYS A 256 -19.69 -26.69 18.93
C LYS A 256 -18.20 -26.55 18.63
N PRO A 257 -17.35 -26.10 19.58
CA PRO A 257 -15.89 -26.01 19.38
C PRO A 257 -15.27 -27.31 18.86
N ALA A 258 -15.77 -28.46 19.34
CA ALA A 258 -15.33 -29.78 18.90
C ALA A 258 -15.60 -30.06 17.39
N SER A 259 -16.53 -29.35 16.75
CA SER A 259 -16.80 -29.51 15.31
C SER A 259 -15.60 -29.10 14.45
N PHE A 260 -14.76 -28.17 14.91
CA PHE A 260 -13.56 -27.74 14.18
C PHE A 260 -12.46 -28.81 14.12
N LEU A 261 -12.56 -29.87 14.96
CA LEU A 261 -11.67 -31.03 14.89
C LEU A 261 -12.01 -31.97 13.70
N HIS A 262 -13.12 -31.73 13.02
CA HIS A 262 -13.57 -32.52 11.88
C HIS A 262 -13.64 -31.68 10.60
N PRO A 263 -12.50 -31.40 9.91
CA PRO A 263 -12.41 -30.43 8.83
C PRO A 263 -13.38 -30.66 7.68
N PHE A 264 -13.62 -31.93 7.27
CA PHE A 264 -14.57 -32.26 6.21
C PHE A 264 -16.02 -31.98 6.58
N LYS A 265 -16.39 -32.19 7.85
CA LYS A 265 -17.73 -31.87 8.34
C LYS A 265 -17.90 -30.36 8.42
N THR A 266 -16.91 -29.66 8.98
CA THR A 266 -16.89 -28.23 9.08
C THR A 266 -16.96 -27.58 7.70
N ALA A 267 -16.22 -28.08 6.71
CA ALA A 267 -16.28 -27.59 5.34
C ALA A 267 -17.69 -27.68 4.72
N LYS A 268 -18.45 -28.70 5.05
CA LYS A 268 -19.84 -28.86 4.57
C LYS A 268 -20.82 -27.95 5.31
N GLU A 269 -20.61 -27.72 6.59
CA GLU A 269 -21.50 -26.93 7.44
C GLU A 269 -21.21 -25.43 7.34
N LEU A 270 -19.93 -25.07 7.24
CA LEU A 270 -19.39 -23.72 7.26
C LEU A 270 -18.44 -23.47 6.08
N PRO A 271 -18.95 -23.46 4.84
CA PRO A 271 -18.09 -23.38 3.65
C PRO A 271 -17.35 -22.04 3.54
N LEU A 272 -17.91 -20.93 4.01
CA LEU A 272 -17.28 -19.62 4.02
C LEU A 272 -16.07 -19.57 4.95
N GLU A 273 -16.28 -19.99 6.20
CA GLU A 273 -15.27 -19.98 7.25
C GLU A 273 -14.13 -20.95 6.92
N PHE A 274 -14.49 -22.10 6.38
CA PHE A 274 -13.52 -23.09 5.92
C PHE A 274 -12.62 -22.54 4.81
N ILE A 275 -13.18 -21.86 3.81
CA ILE A 275 -12.42 -21.23 2.74
C ILE A 275 -11.48 -20.15 3.23
N MET A 276 -11.99 -19.27 4.10
CA MET A 276 -11.18 -18.22 4.68
C MET A 276 -10.00 -18.83 5.42
N PHE A 277 -10.26 -19.82 6.27
CA PHE A 277 -9.22 -20.53 7.01
C PHE A 277 -8.22 -21.23 6.07
N GLN A 278 -8.70 -22.00 5.10
CA GLN A 278 -7.85 -22.72 4.15
C GLN A 278 -6.96 -21.77 3.34
N SER A 279 -7.52 -20.67 2.84
CA SER A 279 -6.75 -19.67 2.10
C SER A 279 -5.62 -19.07 2.95
N MET A 280 -5.92 -18.72 4.20
CA MET A 280 -4.92 -18.19 5.13
C MET A 280 -3.87 -19.23 5.53
N ALA A 281 -4.28 -20.49 5.76
CA ALA A 281 -3.35 -21.56 6.09
C ALA A 281 -2.40 -21.88 4.94
N VAL A 282 -2.90 -21.92 3.70
CA VAL A 282 -2.08 -22.13 2.50
C VAL A 282 -1.12 -20.96 2.31
N PHE A 283 -1.59 -19.73 2.45
CA PHE A 283 -0.70 -18.57 2.39
C PHE A 283 0.38 -18.62 3.47
N ALA A 284 0.00 -18.89 4.73
CA ALA A 284 0.97 -18.99 5.83
C ALA A 284 2.01 -20.08 5.57
N PHE A 285 1.62 -21.23 5.04
CA PHE A 285 2.54 -22.30 4.68
C PHE A 285 3.53 -21.86 3.59
N ILE A 286 3.05 -21.20 2.53
CA ILE A 286 3.90 -20.70 1.45
C ILE A 286 4.82 -19.58 1.95
N TYR A 287 4.29 -18.69 2.78
CA TYR A 287 5.08 -17.63 3.39
C TYR A 287 6.19 -18.19 4.30
N LEU A 288 5.90 -19.24 5.07
CA LEU A 288 6.92 -19.94 5.86
C LEU A 288 8.02 -20.57 4.98
N LEU A 289 7.64 -21.15 3.85
CA LEU A 289 8.61 -21.79 2.95
C LEU A 289 9.48 -20.79 2.20
N PHE A 290 8.91 -19.70 1.70
CA PHE A 290 9.56 -18.78 0.76
C PHE A 290 9.80 -17.38 1.34
N GLY A 291 8.94 -16.92 2.24
CA GLY A 291 8.96 -15.55 2.77
C GLY A 291 9.90 -15.37 3.96
N LEU A 292 9.94 -16.31 4.90
CA LEU A 292 10.78 -16.17 6.10
C LEU A 292 12.28 -16.06 5.80
N GLY A 293 12.76 -16.73 4.76
CA GLY A 293 14.16 -16.63 4.33
C GLY A 293 14.51 -15.22 3.81
N ILE A 294 13.53 -14.54 3.22
CA ILE A 294 13.68 -13.20 2.65
C ILE A 294 13.52 -12.13 3.75
N GLU A 295 12.49 -12.25 4.59
CA GLU A 295 12.08 -11.17 5.52
C GLU A 295 12.73 -11.27 6.91
N SER A 296 13.20 -12.44 7.32
CA SER A 296 13.82 -12.61 8.65
C SER A 296 14.99 -11.67 8.92
N ASN A 297 15.66 -11.22 7.87
CA ASN A 297 16.80 -10.31 7.96
C ASN A 297 16.39 -8.83 8.09
N GLN A 298 15.13 -8.47 7.80
CA GLN A 298 14.68 -7.08 7.77
C GLN A 298 13.89 -6.66 9.01
N TYR A 299 13.01 -7.54 9.50
CA TYR A 299 12.06 -7.18 10.56
C TYR A 299 12.53 -7.59 11.96
N VAL A 300 13.44 -8.56 12.07
CA VAL A 300 13.95 -9.03 13.38
C VAL A 300 14.85 -8.00 14.05
N SER A 301 15.48 -7.12 13.29
CA SER A 301 16.37 -6.07 13.81
C SER A 301 15.71 -4.69 13.95
N ALA A 302 14.46 -4.53 13.51
CA ALA A 302 13.73 -3.31 13.74
C ALA A 302 13.44 -3.19 15.25
N HIS A 303 14.22 -2.38 15.94
CA HIS A 303 13.90 -2.01 17.32
C HIS A 303 12.50 -1.40 17.34
N ILE A 304 11.61 -1.98 18.15
CA ILE A 304 10.30 -1.41 18.44
C ILE A 304 10.60 -0.07 19.13
N SER A 305 10.37 1.02 18.42
CA SER A 305 10.48 2.34 19.03
C SER A 305 9.27 2.51 19.94
N ASP A 306 9.51 2.91 21.20
CA ASP A 306 8.46 3.25 22.14
C ASP A 306 7.51 4.35 21.64
N GLU A 307 7.86 4.96 20.51
CA GLU A 307 7.10 6.01 19.84
C GLU A 307 6.30 5.55 18.61
N ALA A 308 6.33 4.26 18.27
CA ALA A 308 5.62 3.75 17.08
C ALA A 308 4.12 4.11 17.11
N TRP A 309 3.50 4.05 18.29
CA TRP A 309 2.09 4.40 18.47
C TRP A 309 1.77 5.86 18.09
N LYS A 310 2.74 6.78 18.22
CA LYS A 310 2.56 8.20 17.84
C LYS A 310 2.34 8.39 16.35
N LYS A 311 2.71 7.43 15.53
CA LYS A 311 2.53 7.49 14.07
C LYS A 311 1.13 7.04 13.64
N TYR A 312 0.44 6.30 14.50
CA TYR A 312 -0.86 5.68 14.23
C TYR A 312 -2.01 6.31 15.03
N TYR A 313 -1.80 7.51 15.58
CA TYR A 313 -2.80 8.13 16.46
C TYR A 313 -4.13 8.42 15.74
N LEU A 314 -4.13 8.69 14.44
CA LEU A 314 -5.37 8.88 13.68
C LEU A 314 -6.13 7.56 13.54
N GLU A 315 -5.46 6.48 13.18
CA GLU A 315 -6.04 5.14 13.05
C GLU A 315 -6.55 4.63 14.39
N ILE A 316 -5.78 4.84 15.46
CA ILE A 316 -6.18 4.53 16.83
C ILE A 316 -7.44 5.33 17.18
N PHE A 317 -7.45 6.65 16.94
CA PHE A 317 -8.60 7.51 17.20
C PHE A 317 -9.85 7.02 16.45
N VAL A 318 -9.74 6.72 15.16
CA VAL A 318 -10.86 6.26 14.33
C VAL A 318 -11.36 4.89 14.78
N CYS A 319 -10.46 3.92 15.04
CA CYS A 319 -10.83 2.58 15.50
C CYS A 319 -11.55 2.61 16.85
N PHE A 320 -11.03 3.34 17.83
CA PHE A 320 -11.67 3.47 19.14
C PHE A 320 -12.99 4.23 19.09
N SER A 321 -13.08 5.27 18.26
CA SER A 321 -14.35 5.98 18.01
C SER A 321 -15.40 5.05 17.42
N ALA A 322 -15.01 4.21 16.44
CA ALA A 322 -15.89 3.22 15.83
C ALA A 322 -16.36 2.17 16.83
N LEU A 323 -15.45 1.64 17.65
CA LEU A 323 -15.76 0.67 18.70
C LEU A 323 -16.76 1.25 19.70
N THR A 324 -16.47 2.43 20.24
CA THR A 324 -17.33 3.12 21.21
C THR A 324 -18.71 3.40 20.63
N ALA A 325 -18.78 3.91 19.39
CA ALA A 325 -20.03 4.16 18.69
C ALA A 325 -20.85 2.89 18.45
N LEU A 326 -20.20 1.81 18.02
CA LEU A 326 -20.85 0.54 17.74
C LEU A 326 -21.44 -0.10 19.01
N VAL A 327 -20.67 -0.10 20.11
CA VAL A 327 -21.13 -0.61 21.41
C VAL A 327 -22.27 0.25 21.96
N SER A 328 -22.13 1.59 21.92
CA SER A 328 -23.13 2.52 22.47
C SER A 328 -24.43 2.53 21.68
N SER A 329 -24.38 2.32 20.36
CA SER A 329 -25.56 2.35 19.49
C SER A 329 -26.42 1.11 19.52
N LYS A 330 -25.93 0.00 20.11
CA LYS A 330 -26.55 -1.33 20.06
C LYS A 330 -26.81 -1.84 18.63
N LYS A 331 -26.08 -1.32 17.64
CA LYS A 331 -26.20 -1.68 16.20
C LYS A 331 -25.16 -2.72 15.76
N ALA A 332 -24.52 -3.35 16.72
CA ALA A 332 -23.49 -4.34 16.44
C ALA A 332 -24.10 -5.55 15.70
N THR A 333 -23.56 -5.82 14.50
CA THR A 333 -23.80 -7.05 13.77
C THR A 333 -22.49 -7.84 13.70
N PRO A 334 -22.54 -9.16 13.53
CA PRO A 334 -21.33 -10.00 13.44
C PRO A 334 -20.35 -9.47 12.39
N LEU A 335 -20.84 -9.07 11.23
CA LEU A 335 -20.01 -8.54 10.16
C LEU A 335 -19.30 -7.23 10.56
N LEU A 336 -20.03 -6.27 11.15
CA LEU A 336 -19.44 -5.00 11.57
C LEU A 336 -18.41 -5.18 12.68
N LEU A 337 -18.71 -6.10 13.62
CA LEU A 337 -17.75 -6.53 14.64
C LEU A 337 -16.54 -7.22 13.99
N GLY A 338 -16.76 -8.02 12.97
CA GLY A 338 -15.70 -8.67 12.19
C GLY A 338 -14.81 -7.67 11.44
N LEU A 339 -15.41 -6.69 10.76
CA LEU A 339 -14.66 -5.63 10.08
C LEU A 339 -13.84 -4.80 11.06
N LEU A 340 -14.42 -4.45 12.20
CA LEU A 340 -13.72 -3.72 13.25
C LEU A 340 -12.66 -4.60 13.95
N GLY A 341 -12.97 -5.86 14.22
CA GLY A 341 -12.04 -6.84 14.80
C GLY A 341 -10.83 -7.05 13.89
N GLY A 342 -11.05 -7.27 12.59
CA GLY A 342 -9.97 -7.35 11.61
C GLY A 342 -9.13 -6.08 11.54
N SER A 343 -9.78 -4.91 11.59
CA SER A 343 -9.10 -3.62 11.64
C SER A 343 -8.24 -3.46 12.90
N LEU A 344 -8.74 -3.85 14.06
CA LEU A 344 -8.01 -3.77 15.33
C LEU A 344 -6.84 -4.76 15.40
N VAL A 345 -7.03 -6.00 14.91
CA VAL A 345 -5.96 -7.01 14.86
C VAL A 345 -4.83 -6.52 13.95
N LEU A 346 -5.15 -6.00 12.77
CA LEU A 346 -4.16 -5.45 11.86
C LEU A 346 -3.45 -4.24 12.48
N LEU A 347 -4.20 -3.28 13.06
CA LEU A 347 -3.64 -2.10 13.68
C LEU A 347 -2.70 -2.47 14.84
N PHE A 348 -3.13 -3.37 15.72
CA PHE A 348 -2.32 -3.85 16.83
C PHE A 348 -1.01 -4.46 16.34
N PHE A 349 -1.06 -5.33 15.33
CA PHE A 349 0.13 -5.95 14.77
C PHE A 349 1.07 -4.92 14.13
N VAL A 350 0.51 -3.96 13.37
CA VAL A 350 1.29 -2.90 12.71
C VAL A 350 1.98 -2.01 13.76
N VAL A 351 1.27 -1.62 14.82
CA VAL A 351 1.83 -0.79 15.90
C VAL A 351 2.87 -1.56 16.69
N TRP A 352 2.57 -2.81 17.06
CA TRP A 352 3.42 -3.60 17.95
C TRP A 352 4.61 -4.24 17.25
N LYS A 353 4.40 -4.82 16.07
CA LYS A 353 5.43 -5.64 15.40
C LYS A 353 6.17 -4.90 14.31
N LEU A 354 5.45 -4.11 13.52
CA LEU A 354 6.04 -3.40 12.41
C LEU A 354 6.63 -2.06 12.84
N GLY A 355 6.58 -1.62 14.08
CA GLY A 355 7.13 -0.38 14.63
C GLY A 355 8.09 0.39 13.72
N ILE A 356 7.80 0.28 12.42
CA ILE A 356 8.70 0.64 11.33
C ILE A 356 9.05 2.09 11.50
N HIS A 357 10.31 2.30 11.79
CA HIS A 357 10.96 3.59 11.74
C HIS A 357 10.98 4.18 10.33
N ASN A 358 9.81 4.31 9.73
CA ASN A 358 9.72 5.30 8.68
C ASN A 358 9.51 6.62 9.39
N GLU A 359 10.55 7.42 9.45
CA GLU A 359 10.53 8.82 9.91
C GLU A 359 9.46 9.64 9.18
N ASN A 360 8.78 9.04 8.23
CA ASN A 360 7.78 9.62 7.35
C ASN A 360 6.39 9.05 7.66
N THR A 361 5.86 9.43 8.65
CA THR A 361 4.58 10.00 9.09
C THR A 361 3.25 9.48 8.54
N ALA A 362 3.14 8.70 7.49
CA ALA A 362 1.87 8.13 7.07
C ALA A 362 1.91 6.61 7.19
N SER A 363 1.00 6.12 7.99
CA SER A 363 0.87 4.69 8.27
C SER A 363 0.03 4.00 7.20
N TYR A 364 0.49 4.01 5.96
CA TYR A 364 -0.21 3.30 4.88
C TYR A 364 -0.43 1.80 5.20
N TYR A 365 0.36 1.22 6.08
CA TYR A 365 0.15 -0.14 6.59
C TYR A 365 -1.16 -0.31 7.36
N ALA A 366 -1.64 0.73 8.05
CA ALA A 366 -2.89 0.70 8.81
C ALA A 366 -4.09 1.29 8.05
N ILE A 367 -3.94 1.58 6.75
CA ILE A 367 -4.99 2.20 5.93
C ILE A 367 -6.29 1.39 5.92
N VAL A 368 -6.20 0.07 5.90
CA VAL A 368 -7.37 -0.83 6.00
C VAL A 368 -8.10 -0.56 7.30
N SER A 369 -7.36 -0.51 8.42
CA SER A 369 -7.93 -0.28 9.75
C SER A 369 -8.64 1.07 9.83
N GLY A 370 -8.00 2.13 9.35
CA GLY A 370 -8.58 3.49 9.38
C GLY A 370 -9.83 3.61 8.51
N LEU A 371 -9.79 3.14 7.27
CA LEU A 371 -10.91 3.29 6.34
C LEU A 371 -12.13 2.46 6.77
N PHE A 372 -11.97 1.19 7.08
CA PHE A 372 -13.12 0.36 7.50
C PHE A 372 -13.73 0.86 8.81
N SER A 373 -12.91 1.23 9.78
CA SER A 373 -13.39 1.80 11.04
C SER A 373 -14.11 3.14 10.85
N LEU A 374 -13.66 3.99 9.92
CA LEU A 374 -14.35 5.23 9.58
C LEU A 374 -15.79 4.96 9.13
N PHE A 375 -16.01 4.02 8.22
CA PHE A 375 -17.34 3.68 7.76
C PHE A 375 -18.21 3.01 8.84
N VAL A 376 -17.61 2.15 9.69
CA VAL A 376 -18.31 1.56 10.85
C VAL A 376 -18.75 2.64 11.82
N PHE A 377 -17.92 3.66 12.10
CA PHE A 377 -18.28 4.82 12.92
C PHE A 377 -19.50 5.57 12.34
N PHE A 378 -19.50 5.86 11.04
CA PHE A 378 -20.59 6.56 10.37
C PHE A 378 -21.88 5.73 10.31
N TYR A 379 -21.80 4.42 10.32
CA TYR A 379 -22.96 3.56 10.48
C TYR A 379 -23.54 3.64 11.89
N ALA A 380 -22.69 3.52 12.89
CA ALA A 380 -23.09 3.43 14.29
C ALA A 380 -23.61 4.77 14.82
N THR A 381 -23.11 5.90 14.30
CA THR A 381 -23.38 7.24 14.83
C THR A 381 -24.54 7.92 14.05
N GLU A 382 -25.59 8.35 14.79
CA GLU A 382 -26.73 9.09 14.22
C GLU A 382 -26.75 10.57 14.59
N LYS A 383 -26.17 10.93 15.74
CA LYS A 383 -26.18 12.31 16.25
C LYS A 383 -25.31 13.21 15.39
N LYS A 384 -25.92 14.21 14.74
CA LYS A 384 -25.22 15.17 13.86
C LYS A 384 -24.08 15.90 14.57
N SER A 385 -24.28 16.31 15.83
CA SER A 385 -23.23 16.97 16.62
C SER A 385 -21.99 16.10 16.82
N VAL A 386 -22.17 14.79 17.06
CA VAL A 386 -21.06 13.84 17.21
C VAL A 386 -20.34 13.65 15.88
N LEU A 387 -21.08 13.51 14.77
CA LEU A 387 -20.51 13.42 13.43
C LEU A 387 -19.71 14.68 13.06
N THR A 388 -20.24 15.86 13.39
CA THR A 388 -19.56 17.13 13.13
C THR A 388 -18.29 17.26 13.96
N LEU A 389 -18.35 16.97 15.27
CA LEU A 389 -17.18 17.03 16.14
C LEU A 389 -16.09 16.03 15.70
N PHE A 390 -16.48 14.80 15.39
CA PHE A 390 -15.57 13.78 14.85
C PHE A 390 -14.92 14.25 13.55
N GLY A 391 -15.73 14.81 12.62
CA GLY A 391 -15.23 15.32 11.34
C GLY A 391 -14.20 16.43 11.52
N PHE A 392 -14.43 17.38 12.44
CA PHE A 392 -13.46 18.42 12.78
C PHE A 392 -12.17 17.84 13.36
N ALA A 393 -12.27 16.93 14.33
CA ALA A 393 -11.12 16.27 14.93
C ALA A 393 -10.33 15.49 13.88
N PHE A 394 -11.01 14.70 13.05
CA PHE A 394 -10.40 13.94 11.95
C PHE A 394 -9.66 14.86 10.98
N LEU A 395 -10.31 15.94 10.51
CA LEU A 395 -9.71 16.87 9.57
C LEU A 395 -8.53 17.63 10.18
N ALA A 396 -8.61 18.03 11.45
CA ALA A 396 -7.49 18.70 12.13
C ALA A 396 -6.27 17.77 12.23
N ILE A 397 -6.46 16.54 12.65
CA ILE A 397 -5.40 15.54 12.73
C ILE A 397 -4.83 15.24 11.33
N SER A 398 -5.71 15.01 10.35
CA SER A 398 -5.32 14.75 8.96
C SER A 398 -4.55 15.92 8.34
N ALA A 399 -4.94 17.16 8.64
CA ALA A 399 -4.23 18.35 8.15
C ALA A 399 -2.80 18.42 8.67
N VAL A 400 -2.59 18.15 9.96
CA VAL A 400 -1.25 18.13 10.56
C VAL A 400 -0.37 17.08 9.88
N GLN A 401 -0.90 15.87 9.68
CA GLN A 401 -0.17 14.79 9.02
C GLN A 401 0.09 15.11 7.54
N ASN A 402 -0.90 15.61 6.79
CA ASN A 402 -0.76 15.96 5.38
C ASN A 402 0.24 17.11 5.18
N ILE A 403 0.24 18.13 6.05
CA ILE A 403 1.25 19.20 6.01
C ILE A 403 2.66 18.63 6.24
N SER A 404 2.79 17.71 7.20
CA SER A 404 4.08 17.04 7.45
C SER A 404 4.53 16.22 6.25
N LEU A 405 3.62 15.48 5.62
CA LEU A 405 3.89 14.73 4.39
C LEU A 405 4.32 15.66 3.25
N TYR A 406 3.55 16.72 3.01
CA TYR A 406 3.84 17.68 1.96
C TYR A 406 5.21 18.36 2.14
N ARG A 407 5.58 18.70 3.38
CA ARG A 407 6.90 19.29 3.68
C ARG A 407 8.06 18.34 3.39
N LYS A 408 7.83 17.04 3.44
CA LYS A 408 8.83 15.99 3.17
C LYS A 408 8.88 15.55 1.72
N GLN A 409 7.92 15.96 0.90
CA GLN A 409 7.92 15.68 -0.52
C GLN A 409 8.82 16.68 -1.24
N ASN A 410 9.82 16.16 -1.90
CA ASN A 410 10.96 16.95 -2.35
C ASN A 410 11.34 16.65 -3.80
N GLY A 411 10.37 16.24 -4.61
CA GLY A 411 10.58 15.94 -6.01
C GLY A 411 11.31 17.02 -6.79
N ASP A 412 10.96 18.28 -6.53
CA ASP A 412 11.64 19.45 -7.11
C ASP A 412 13.15 19.41 -6.90
N ALA A 413 13.58 19.09 -5.68
CA ALA A 413 14.98 19.07 -5.34
C ALA A 413 15.73 17.91 -6.01
N TYR A 414 15.09 16.74 -6.13
CA TYR A 414 15.65 15.61 -6.88
C TYR A 414 15.75 15.92 -8.36
N HIS A 415 14.73 16.55 -8.94
CA HIS A 415 14.73 16.98 -10.34
C HIS A 415 15.78 18.05 -10.62
N ASP A 416 15.90 19.05 -9.74
CA ASP A 416 16.89 20.08 -9.85
C ASP A 416 18.31 19.50 -9.77
N THR A 417 18.56 18.61 -8.79
CA THR A 417 19.82 17.86 -8.68
C THR A 417 20.11 17.07 -9.95
N ALA A 418 19.12 16.36 -10.48
CA ALA A 418 19.28 15.54 -11.67
C ALA A 418 19.59 16.40 -12.91
N ARG A 419 18.91 17.53 -13.09
CA ARG A 419 19.19 18.50 -14.16
C ARG A 419 20.58 19.10 -14.02
N PHE A 420 20.99 19.45 -12.81
CA PHE A 420 22.32 19.99 -12.57
C PHE A 420 23.39 18.96 -12.92
N LEU A 421 23.31 17.74 -12.39
CA LEU A 421 24.27 16.66 -12.68
C LEU A 421 24.31 16.31 -14.17
N SER A 422 23.17 16.34 -14.86
CA SER A 422 23.13 16.05 -16.29
C SER A 422 23.88 17.07 -17.16
N ARG A 423 24.09 18.29 -16.67
CA ARG A 423 24.91 19.32 -17.35
C ARG A 423 26.42 19.09 -17.18
N LEU A 424 26.81 18.34 -16.14
CA LEU A 424 28.22 18.06 -15.85
C LEU A 424 28.76 16.85 -16.61
N THR A 425 27.92 16.05 -17.26
CA THR A 425 28.30 14.84 -17.97
C THR A 425 27.89 14.83 -19.43
N THR A 426 28.59 14.03 -20.22
CA THR A 426 28.26 13.72 -21.63
C THR A 426 28.26 12.19 -21.81
N ALA A 427 27.80 11.71 -22.97
CA ALA A 427 27.85 10.29 -23.28
C ALA A 427 29.29 9.71 -23.27
N GLN A 428 30.27 10.54 -23.63
CA GLN A 428 31.68 10.13 -23.77
C GLN A 428 32.47 10.24 -22.46
N LYS A 429 32.04 11.12 -21.52
CA LYS A 429 32.71 11.35 -20.24
C LYS A 429 31.84 10.90 -19.09
N PRO A 430 32.12 9.74 -18.47
CA PRO A 430 31.40 9.29 -17.30
C PRO A 430 31.57 10.29 -16.14
N LEU A 431 30.49 10.51 -15.38
CA LEU A 431 30.51 11.31 -14.17
C LEU A 431 30.42 10.40 -12.96
N SER A 432 31.48 10.34 -12.17
CA SER A 432 31.49 9.66 -10.88
C SER A 432 30.75 10.51 -9.86
N VAL A 433 29.69 9.95 -9.27
CA VAL A 433 28.81 10.63 -8.29
C VAL A 433 28.73 9.81 -7.02
N PHE A 434 29.30 10.35 -5.95
CA PHE A 434 29.15 9.79 -4.61
C PHE A 434 27.86 10.35 -3.99
N VAL A 435 27.00 9.46 -3.50
CA VAL A 435 25.71 9.85 -2.92
C VAL A 435 25.69 9.50 -1.45
N LYS A 436 25.25 10.48 -0.63
CA LYS A 436 24.91 10.31 0.77
C LYS A 436 23.48 10.80 0.98
N ASP A 437 22.53 9.87 0.84
CA ASP A 437 21.09 10.15 0.92
C ASP A 437 20.37 9.17 1.88
N SER A 438 21.09 8.72 2.92
CA SER A 438 20.52 7.89 3.97
C SER A 438 21.14 8.16 5.32
N LEU A 439 20.35 7.99 6.37
CA LEU A 439 20.84 8.08 7.74
C LEU A 439 21.69 6.84 8.06
N ASN A 440 22.95 7.06 8.50
CA ASN A 440 23.88 6.01 8.92
C ASN A 440 24.18 4.93 7.85
N GLY A 441 24.00 5.24 6.55
CA GLY A 441 24.37 4.33 5.46
C GLY A 441 23.52 3.05 5.33
N LYS A 442 22.48 2.91 6.13
CA LYS A 442 21.69 1.66 6.24
C LYS A 442 21.12 1.15 4.92
N TYR A 443 20.93 2.03 3.95
CA TYR A 443 20.28 1.73 2.67
C TYR A 443 21.08 2.20 1.46
N GLU A 444 22.35 2.56 1.63
CA GLU A 444 23.10 3.26 0.57
C GLU A 444 23.21 2.49 -0.74
N SER A 445 23.61 1.20 -0.69
CA SER A 445 23.73 0.41 -1.93
C SER A 445 22.42 0.33 -2.70
N TYR A 446 21.33 0.28 -1.99
CA TYR A 446 19.99 0.22 -2.53
C TYR A 446 19.55 1.58 -3.11
N ILE A 447 19.81 2.66 -2.38
CA ILE A 447 19.58 4.03 -2.87
C ILE A 447 20.39 4.27 -4.14
N ILE A 448 21.64 3.80 -4.20
CA ILE A 448 22.48 3.90 -5.38
C ILE A 448 21.89 3.14 -6.57
N ASP A 449 21.38 1.93 -6.38
CA ASP A 449 20.68 1.19 -7.44
C ASP A 449 19.47 1.98 -7.96
N CYS A 450 18.73 2.64 -7.07
CA CYS A 450 17.61 3.50 -7.44
C CYS A 450 18.05 4.72 -8.25
N TYR A 451 19.11 5.43 -7.81
CA TYR A 451 19.68 6.55 -8.57
C TYR A 451 20.14 6.10 -9.95
N ARG A 452 20.84 4.99 -10.06
CA ARG A 452 21.30 4.42 -11.36
C ARG A 452 20.13 4.18 -12.30
N SER A 453 19.10 3.51 -11.81
CA SER A 453 17.91 3.17 -12.59
C SER A 453 17.16 4.43 -13.05
N ALA A 454 16.92 5.38 -12.13
CA ALA A 454 16.22 6.61 -12.45
C ALA A 454 16.99 7.49 -13.43
N TYR A 455 18.29 7.65 -13.22
CA TYR A 455 19.12 8.47 -14.11
C TYR A 455 19.30 7.83 -15.48
N LYS A 456 19.43 6.50 -15.56
CA LYS A 456 19.43 5.78 -16.84
C LYS A 456 18.11 5.99 -17.59
N PHE A 457 17.00 6.00 -16.88
CA PHE A 457 15.68 6.22 -17.48
C PHE A 457 15.50 7.65 -18.01
N TYR A 458 15.83 8.67 -17.19
CA TYR A 458 15.62 10.07 -17.57
C TYR A 458 16.71 10.65 -18.45
N PHE A 459 17.90 10.07 -18.45
CA PHE A 459 19.06 10.56 -19.19
C PHE A 459 19.78 9.39 -19.87
N PRO A 460 19.10 8.66 -20.79
CA PRO A 460 19.66 7.45 -21.41
C PRO A 460 20.97 7.69 -22.16
N GLU A 461 21.19 8.92 -22.65
CA GLU A 461 22.40 9.33 -23.36
C GLU A 461 23.53 9.85 -22.44
N ARG A 462 23.34 9.83 -21.13
CA ARG A 462 24.33 10.31 -20.17
C ARG A 462 24.93 9.14 -19.40
N ASN A 463 26.21 9.24 -19.10
CA ASN A 463 26.92 8.19 -18.37
C ASN A 463 27.19 8.62 -16.92
N PHE A 464 26.40 8.09 -15.99
CA PHE A 464 26.56 8.28 -14.55
C PHE A 464 27.07 7.02 -13.88
N VAL A 465 28.08 7.18 -13.03
CA VAL A 465 28.61 6.10 -12.18
C VAL A 465 28.35 6.49 -10.73
N PHE A 466 27.27 5.98 -10.17
CA PHE A 466 26.90 6.24 -8.77
C PHE A 466 27.67 5.31 -7.84
N LYS A 467 28.21 5.89 -6.77
CA LYS A 467 29.10 5.26 -5.78
C LYS A 467 28.75 5.70 -4.37
N THR A 468 29.29 5.01 -3.38
CA THR A 468 29.26 5.39 -1.97
C THR A 468 30.65 5.34 -1.35
N ASN A 469 30.90 6.21 -0.39
CA ASN A 469 32.13 6.19 0.42
C ASN A 469 31.91 5.61 1.83
N SER A 470 30.71 5.15 2.13
CA SER A 470 30.36 4.65 3.45
C SER A 470 31.09 3.37 3.79
N ALA A 471 32.22 3.50 4.48
CA ALA A 471 32.94 2.36 5.06
C ALA A 471 32.29 1.87 6.37
N ALA A 472 31.42 2.67 6.96
CA ALA A 472 30.94 2.49 8.32
C ALA A 472 29.96 1.33 8.52
N ASP A 473 29.38 0.77 7.45
CA ASP A 473 28.12 0.06 7.60
C ASP A 473 28.14 -1.43 7.38
N ARG A 474 29.28 -2.08 7.40
CA ARG A 474 29.30 -3.55 7.48
C ARG A 474 28.57 -4.07 8.73
N GLN A 475 28.62 -3.34 9.84
CA GLN A 475 27.94 -3.70 11.09
C GLN A 475 26.46 -3.29 11.13
N ASN A 476 26.08 -2.24 10.39
CA ASN A 476 24.73 -1.70 10.37
C ASN A 476 23.93 -2.03 9.11
N ASN A 477 24.48 -2.85 8.20
CA ASN A 477 23.78 -3.29 7.00
C ASN A 477 22.68 -4.30 7.37
N ILE A 478 21.59 -3.78 7.90
CA ILE A 478 20.42 -4.55 8.34
C ILE A 478 19.86 -5.40 7.20
N LEU A 479 20.00 -4.95 5.95
CA LEU A 479 19.46 -5.62 4.77
C LEU A 479 20.44 -6.54 4.07
N LYS A 480 21.69 -6.69 4.59
CA LYS A 480 22.75 -7.51 3.99
C LYS A 480 22.92 -7.32 2.46
N PHE A 481 22.65 -6.10 1.97
CA PHE A 481 22.90 -5.80 0.56
C PHE A 481 24.40 -5.94 0.25
N PRO A 482 24.74 -6.51 -0.89
CA PRO A 482 26.15 -6.54 -1.30
C PRO A 482 26.66 -5.10 -1.42
N LEU A 483 27.78 -4.80 -0.76
CA LEU A 483 28.45 -3.51 -0.80
C LEU A 483 29.11 -3.31 -2.18
N LYS A 484 28.31 -3.27 -3.24
CA LYS A 484 28.76 -3.29 -4.64
C LYS A 484 29.43 -2.00 -5.10
N TYR A 485 29.22 -0.88 -4.40
CA TYR A 485 29.51 0.46 -4.92
C TYR A 485 30.46 1.25 -4.03
N GLN A 486 31.16 0.60 -3.11
CA GLN A 486 32.11 1.27 -2.23
C GLN A 486 33.41 1.57 -2.95
N GLU A 487 33.73 2.86 -3.07
CA GLU A 487 34.99 3.35 -3.57
C GLU A 487 35.48 4.53 -2.75
N ARG A 488 36.76 4.86 -2.84
CA ARG A 488 37.30 6.09 -2.27
C ARG A 488 37.10 7.23 -3.26
N PRO A 489 36.55 8.37 -2.84
CA PRO A 489 36.42 9.54 -3.68
C PRO A 489 37.80 10.02 -4.18
N GLN A 490 37.84 10.43 -5.45
CA GLN A 490 39.02 10.96 -6.09
C GLN A 490 38.85 12.45 -6.41
N PRO A 491 39.92 13.23 -6.52
CA PRO A 491 39.84 14.61 -7.01
C PRO A 491 39.10 14.66 -8.36
N GLY A 492 38.14 15.59 -8.45
CA GLY A 492 37.28 15.73 -9.62
C GLY A 492 35.95 15.00 -9.54
N ASP A 493 35.79 14.02 -8.65
CA ASP A 493 34.50 13.35 -8.42
C ASP A 493 33.46 14.32 -7.84
N ILE A 494 32.20 14.01 -8.07
CA ILE A 494 31.08 14.77 -7.53
C ILE A 494 30.55 14.07 -6.26
N TYR A 495 30.22 14.86 -5.26
CA TYR A 495 29.63 14.40 -4.02
C TYR A 495 28.26 15.06 -3.82
N VAL A 496 27.21 14.24 -3.70
CA VAL A 496 25.82 14.67 -3.46
C VAL A 496 25.43 14.28 -2.05
N GLU A 497 25.08 15.25 -1.24
CA GLU A 497 24.71 15.07 0.14
C GLU A 497 23.29 15.58 0.39
N ASN A 498 22.47 14.75 0.99
CA ASN A 498 21.18 15.17 1.53
C ASN A 498 21.41 15.90 2.86
N LYS A 499 20.98 17.16 2.95
CA LYS A 499 21.18 18.03 4.12
C LYS A 499 20.58 17.48 5.42
N PHE A 500 19.55 16.64 5.32
CA PHE A 500 18.92 16.02 6.49
C PHE A 500 19.77 14.90 7.10
N TYR A 501 20.70 14.35 6.32
CA TYR A 501 21.57 13.25 6.73
C TYR A 501 23.06 13.64 6.73
N GLY A 502 23.34 14.91 6.39
CA GLY A 502 24.69 15.43 6.24
C GLY A 502 25.42 15.55 7.57
N THR A 503 26.70 15.27 7.50
CA THR A 503 27.68 15.56 8.53
C THR A 503 28.60 16.68 8.03
N ASP A 504 29.56 17.07 8.82
CA ASP A 504 30.56 18.07 8.40
C ASP A 504 31.22 17.69 7.08
N VAL A 505 31.12 18.59 6.12
CA VAL A 505 31.72 18.43 4.79
C VAL A 505 33.21 18.74 4.91
N PRO A 506 34.10 17.87 4.42
CA PRO A 506 35.54 18.13 4.45
C PRO A 506 35.93 19.45 3.74
N GLU A 507 36.92 20.18 4.25
CA GLU A 507 37.35 21.48 3.70
C GLU A 507 37.82 21.41 2.25
N ASN A 508 38.25 20.25 1.79
CA ASN A 508 38.67 20.02 0.41
C ASN A 508 37.52 19.88 -0.59
N PHE A 509 36.25 20.07 -0.17
CA PHE A 509 35.09 20.01 -1.04
C PHE A 509 34.67 21.42 -1.50
N LYS A 510 34.52 21.58 -2.82
CA LYS A 510 34.04 22.84 -3.42
C LYS A 510 32.54 22.71 -3.69
N LEU A 511 31.72 23.54 -3.05
CA LEU A 511 30.28 23.61 -3.35
C LEU A 511 30.06 24.06 -4.80
N LEU A 512 29.31 23.28 -5.57
CA LEU A 512 28.92 23.57 -6.95
C LEU A 512 27.48 24.02 -7.07
N HIS A 513 26.59 23.39 -6.31
CA HIS A 513 25.15 23.66 -6.36
C HIS A 513 24.52 23.31 -5.02
N GLU A 514 23.47 24.02 -4.70
CA GLU A 514 22.66 23.75 -3.50
C GLU A 514 21.20 24.02 -3.80
N ASN A 515 20.34 23.12 -3.34
CA ASN A 515 18.91 23.33 -3.34
C ASN A 515 18.33 23.08 -1.94
N ARG A 516 17.00 22.99 -1.83
CA ARG A 516 16.30 22.81 -0.55
C ARG A 516 16.80 21.59 0.24
N ILE A 517 17.21 20.52 -0.43
CA ILE A 517 17.53 19.21 0.17
C ILE A 517 18.99 18.84 -0.01
N PHE A 518 19.54 19.08 -1.17
CA PHE A 518 20.86 18.61 -1.54
C PHE A 518 21.91 19.71 -1.58
N ARG A 519 23.12 19.34 -1.20
CA ARG A 519 24.35 20.04 -1.52
C ARG A 519 25.17 19.19 -2.48
N ILE A 520 25.67 19.78 -3.53
CA ILE A 520 26.48 19.12 -4.55
C ILE A 520 27.86 19.75 -4.54
N PHE A 521 28.86 18.94 -4.31
CA PHE A 521 30.24 19.38 -4.21
C PHE A 521 31.09 18.71 -5.28
N GLN A 522 32.20 19.36 -5.63
CA GLN A 522 33.31 18.75 -6.33
C GLN A 522 34.45 18.52 -5.34
N ILE A 523 35.04 17.34 -5.38
CA ILE A 523 36.20 16.97 -4.56
C ILE A 523 37.42 17.58 -5.20
N LYS A 524 38.21 18.37 -4.43
CA LYS A 524 39.43 19.03 -4.90
C LYS A 524 40.60 18.06 -4.91
#